data_6990c02891e762f7d9a985b1c5034515
#
_entry.id   6990c02891e762f7d9a985b1c5034515
#
_cell.length_a   1.000
_cell.length_b   1.000
_cell.length_c   1.000
_cell.angle_alpha   90.00
_cell.angle_beta   90.00
_cell.angle_gamma   90.00
#
_symmetry.space_group_name_H-M   'P 1'
#
loop_
_entity.id
_entity.type
_entity.pdbx_description
1 polymer ?
#
loop_
_entity_poly.entity_id
_entity_poly.type
_entity_poly.pdbx_seq_one_letter_code
_entity_poly.pdbx_strand_id
1 'polypeptide(L)'
;MKAHWSDGHLYSGDRLRKLQAKHYFLIDTGAGEKVFLNLYDAESYCMDHKLNPDEVIKSGDPETWLRAVKLAQVKAITLKEQGERLKKLMDEADREIDRLVIIRDKHEETQLRNFDREFDIEQVRNAVAKRSGLYAAYKDTMDRYFYFNQIVLLARKP
;
A
#
# COMPACT_ATOMS: atom_id res chain seq x y z
N MET A 1 6.87 28.84 -23.46
CA MET A 1 6.36 27.77 -22.58
C MET A 1 6.82 28.00 -21.16
N LYS A 2 5.92 27.84 -20.22
CA LYS A 2 6.31 27.90 -18.80
C LYS A 2 6.97 26.60 -18.37
N ALA A 3 8.09 26.68 -17.66
CA ALA A 3 8.73 25.54 -17.08
C ALA A 3 8.14 25.26 -15.69
N HIS A 4 8.07 23.99 -15.33
CA HIS A 4 7.57 23.56 -14.03
C HIS A 4 8.63 22.76 -13.30
N TRP A 5 8.67 22.95 -12.00
CA TRP A 5 9.49 22.15 -11.11
C TRP A 5 8.77 20.91 -10.67
N SER A 6 9.43 19.80 -10.80
CA SER A 6 9.02 18.56 -10.20
C SER A 6 10.22 17.95 -9.51
N ASP A 7 10.25 18.02 -8.19
CA ASP A 7 11.26 17.42 -7.36
C ASP A 7 12.71 17.82 -7.67
N GLY A 8 12.96 19.09 -7.86
CA GLY A 8 14.28 19.63 -8.21
C GLY A 8 14.61 19.58 -9.69
N HIS A 9 13.75 19.00 -10.53
CA HIS A 9 13.91 18.99 -11.98
C HIS A 9 12.96 19.95 -12.65
N LEU A 10 13.48 20.66 -13.65
CA LEU A 10 12.72 21.64 -14.41
C LEU A 10 12.29 21.05 -15.74
N TYR A 11 11.00 21.03 -16.00
CA TYR A 11 10.42 20.53 -17.24
C TYR A 11 9.78 21.63 -18.06
N SER A 12 9.92 21.55 -19.38
CA SER A 12 9.08 22.34 -20.28
C SER A 12 7.62 21.86 -20.23
N GLY A 13 6.68 22.74 -20.54
CA GLY A 13 5.26 22.40 -20.50
C GLY A 13 4.88 21.17 -21.33
N ASP A 14 5.49 21.00 -22.51
CA ASP A 14 5.20 19.85 -23.39
C ASP A 14 5.72 18.53 -22.80
N ARG A 15 6.92 18.56 -22.23
CA ARG A 15 7.49 17.38 -21.59
C ARG A 15 6.70 17.00 -20.34
N LEU A 16 6.28 17.99 -19.58
CA LEU A 16 5.43 17.79 -18.42
C LEU A 16 4.11 17.12 -18.80
N ARG A 17 3.45 17.61 -19.88
CA ARG A 17 2.21 17.00 -20.40
C ARG A 17 2.41 15.54 -20.81
N LYS A 18 3.51 15.21 -21.48
CA LYS A 18 3.82 13.83 -21.86
C LYS A 18 4.04 12.93 -20.65
N LEU A 19 4.68 13.42 -19.62
CA LEU A 19 4.85 12.71 -18.37
C LEU A 19 3.51 12.50 -17.68
N GLN A 20 2.69 13.54 -17.61
CA GLN A 20 1.36 13.51 -17.03
C GLN A 20 0.47 12.46 -17.71
N ALA A 21 0.44 12.45 -19.05
CA ALA A 21 -0.37 11.52 -19.82
C ALA A 21 0.06 10.05 -19.65
N LYS A 22 1.29 9.78 -19.23
CA LYS A 22 1.82 8.43 -19.05
C LYS A 22 1.74 7.90 -17.63
N HIS A 23 1.72 8.76 -16.64
CA HIS A 23 2.09 8.37 -15.28
C HIS A 23 1.03 8.58 -14.23
N TYR A 24 -0.09 9.24 -14.56
CA TYR A 24 -1.16 9.42 -13.61
C TYR A 24 -2.51 9.69 -14.27
N PHE A 25 -3.56 9.37 -13.55
CA PHE A 25 -4.94 9.73 -13.85
C PHE A 25 -5.65 10.06 -12.55
N LEU A 26 -6.33 11.18 -12.51
CA LEU A 26 -7.06 11.66 -11.34
C LEU A 26 -8.56 11.52 -11.57
N ILE A 27 -9.23 10.91 -10.60
CA ILE A 27 -10.70 10.86 -10.58
C ILE A 27 -11.21 11.75 -9.46
N ASP A 28 -12.02 12.72 -9.81
CA ASP A 28 -12.73 13.57 -8.87
C ASP A 28 -14.20 13.15 -8.84
N THR A 29 -14.60 12.53 -7.73
CA THR A 29 -15.96 12.01 -7.55
C THR A 29 -16.87 12.99 -6.80
N GLY A 30 -16.39 14.18 -6.47
CA GLY A 30 -17.10 15.10 -5.58
C GLY A 30 -17.05 14.72 -4.10
N ALA A 31 -16.80 13.46 -3.79
CA ALA A 31 -16.62 12.94 -2.43
C ALA A 31 -15.15 12.77 -2.04
N GLY A 32 -14.25 13.03 -2.97
CA GLY A 32 -12.80 12.92 -2.80
C GLY A 32 -12.11 12.63 -4.11
N GLU A 33 -10.81 12.84 -4.12
CA GLU A 33 -9.99 12.60 -5.30
C GLU A 33 -9.23 11.28 -5.15
N LYS A 34 -9.15 10.53 -6.26
CA LYS A 34 -8.39 9.29 -6.36
C LYS A 34 -7.36 9.43 -7.46
N VAL A 35 -6.15 8.97 -7.21
CA VAL A 35 -5.06 8.99 -8.19
C VAL A 35 -4.68 7.59 -8.62
N PHE A 36 -4.44 7.41 -9.93
CA PHE A 36 -4.10 6.12 -10.52
C PHE A 36 -2.83 6.23 -11.36
N LEU A 37 -2.05 5.17 -11.37
CA LEU A 37 -0.80 5.08 -12.11
C LEU A 37 -1.01 4.95 -13.62
N ASN A 38 -2.12 4.35 -14.05
CA ASN A 38 -2.43 4.13 -15.45
C ASN A 38 -3.95 4.26 -15.73
N LEU A 39 -4.28 4.40 -17.00
CA LEU A 39 -5.66 4.57 -17.43
C LEU A 39 -6.53 3.33 -17.13
N TYR A 40 -5.94 2.14 -17.26
CA TYR A 40 -6.67 0.90 -17.01
C TYR A 40 -7.22 0.84 -15.57
N ASP A 41 -6.38 1.17 -14.59
CA ASP A 41 -6.80 1.19 -13.18
C ASP A 41 -7.88 2.25 -12.92
N ALA A 42 -7.74 3.42 -13.54
CA ALA A 42 -8.73 4.49 -13.42
C ALA A 42 -10.08 4.08 -14.03
N GLU A 43 -10.07 3.48 -15.22
CA GLU A 43 -11.29 2.99 -15.87
C GLU A 43 -11.94 1.85 -15.08
N SER A 44 -11.14 0.93 -14.54
CA SER A 44 -11.64 -0.16 -13.71
C SER A 44 -12.33 0.37 -12.45
N TYR A 45 -11.74 1.38 -11.81
CA TYR A 45 -12.38 2.05 -10.67
C TYR A 45 -13.72 2.67 -11.05
N CYS A 46 -13.79 3.32 -12.22
CA CYS A 46 -15.03 3.90 -12.71
C CYS A 46 -16.11 2.83 -12.95
N MET A 47 -15.74 1.70 -13.52
CA MET A 47 -16.67 0.58 -13.73
C MET A 47 -17.21 0.06 -12.42
N ASP A 48 -16.33 -0.18 -11.44
CA ASP A 48 -16.71 -0.71 -10.14
C ASP A 48 -17.63 0.23 -9.35
N HIS A 49 -17.50 1.54 -9.56
CA HIS A 49 -18.28 2.57 -8.87
C HIS A 49 -19.38 3.19 -9.74
N LYS A 50 -19.64 2.62 -10.92
CA LYS A 50 -20.67 3.09 -11.86
C LYS A 50 -20.50 4.57 -12.24
N LEU A 51 -19.26 4.98 -12.46
CA LEU A 51 -18.92 6.33 -12.90
C LEU A 51 -18.65 6.33 -14.40
N ASN A 52 -18.96 7.46 -15.07
CA ASN A 52 -18.59 7.63 -16.47
C ASN A 52 -17.13 8.08 -16.59
N PRO A 53 -16.24 7.26 -17.18
CA PRO A 53 -14.81 7.60 -17.28
C PRO A 53 -14.57 8.93 -17.99
N ASP A 54 -15.33 9.22 -19.03
CA ASP A 54 -15.14 10.43 -19.85
C ASP A 54 -15.43 11.71 -19.07
N GLU A 55 -16.29 11.64 -18.06
CA GLU A 55 -16.66 12.80 -17.24
C GLU A 55 -15.75 13.00 -16.04
N VAL A 56 -15.25 11.91 -15.44
CA VAL A 56 -14.58 11.97 -14.13
C VAL A 56 -13.07 11.81 -14.20
N ILE A 57 -12.51 11.19 -15.26
CA ILE A 57 -11.07 11.02 -15.38
C ILE A 57 -10.44 12.31 -15.93
N LYS A 58 -9.50 12.85 -15.16
CA LYS A 58 -8.77 14.05 -15.54
C LYS A 58 -7.28 13.73 -15.67
N SER A 59 -6.67 14.24 -16.72
CA SER A 59 -5.24 14.13 -16.97
C SER A 59 -4.75 15.26 -17.88
N GLY A 60 -3.48 15.47 -17.95
CA GLY A 60 -2.84 16.30 -18.97
C GLY A 60 -2.62 17.76 -18.66
N ASP A 61 -3.22 18.35 -17.62
CA ASP A 61 -2.92 19.73 -17.24
C ASP A 61 -1.98 19.77 -16.01
N PRO A 62 -1.11 20.81 -15.92
CA PRO A 62 -0.12 20.90 -14.86
C PRO A 62 -0.69 20.98 -13.44
N GLU A 63 -1.82 21.64 -13.28
CA GLU A 63 -2.48 21.79 -11.97
C GLU A 63 -3.00 20.44 -11.46
N THR A 64 -3.70 19.70 -12.29
CA THR A 64 -4.19 18.36 -11.98
C THR A 64 -3.02 17.41 -11.65
N TRP A 65 -1.95 17.51 -12.41
CA TRP A 65 -0.75 16.70 -12.16
C TRP A 65 -0.12 16.98 -10.79
N LEU A 66 0.05 18.25 -10.42
CA LEU A 66 0.55 18.63 -9.11
C LEU A 66 -0.34 18.12 -7.98
N ARG A 67 -1.64 18.19 -8.15
CA ARG A 67 -2.61 17.63 -7.18
C ARG A 67 -2.47 16.11 -7.08
N ALA A 68 -2.34 15.41 -8.19
CA ALA A 68 -2.18 13.96 -8.23
C ALA A 68 -0.90 13.51 -7.51
N VAL A 69 0.22 14.18 -7.77
CA VAL A 69 1.50 13.89 -7.10
C VAL A 69 1.41 14.15 -5.59
N LYS A 70 0.79 15.25 -5.19
CA LYS A 70 0.60 15.59 -3.79
C LYS A 70 -0.27 14.54 -3.07
N LEU A 71 -1.34 14.10 -3.69
CA LEU A 71 -2.19 13.02 -3.18
C LEU A 71 -1.41 11.71 -3.03
N ALA A 72 -0.63 11.35 -4.05
CA ALA A 72 0.21 10.16 -4.02
C ALA A 72 1.25 10.23 -2.88
N GLN A 73 1.86 11.37 -2.65
CA GLN A 73 2.80 11.58 -1.53
C GLN A 73 2.13 11.35 -0.18
N VAL A 74 0.97 11.96 0.04
CA VAL A 74 0.23 11.81 1.31
C VAL A 74 -0.17 10.36 1.53
N LYS A 75 -0.69 9.70 0.51
CA LYS A 75 -1.06 8.27 0.58
C LYS A 75 0.16 7.38 0.84
N ALA A 76 1.28 7.64 0.17
CA ALA A 76 2.51 6.87 0.37
C ALA A 76 3.03 7.00 1.81
N ILE A 77 3.04 8.21 2.38
CA ILE A 77 3.47 8.45 3.76
C ILE A 77 2.57 7.70 4.73
N THR A 78 1.25 7.81 4.59
CA THR A 78 0.29 7.13 5.45
C THR A 78 0.45 5.61 5.40
N LEU A 79 0.59 5.05 4.21
CA LEU A 79 0.75 3.61 4.01
C LEU A 79 2.09 3.11 4.56
N LYS A 80 3.15 3.89 4.42
CA LYS A 80 4.46 3.56 5.01
C LYS A 80 4.37 3.45 6.53
N GLU A 81 3.72 4.41 7.18
CA GLU A 81 3.50 4.40 8.63
C GLU A 81 2.66 3.19 9.07
N GLN A 82 1.61 2.86 8.31
CA GLN A 82 0.81 1.67 8.57
C GLN A 82 1.64 0.40 8.41
N GLY A 83 2.48 0.32 7.38
CA GLY A 83 3.39 -0.81 7.15
C GLY A 83 4.38 -0.98 8.31
N GLU A 84 4.96 0.09 8.82
CA GLU A 84 5.86 0.05 9.96
C GLU A 84 5.18 -0.45 11.23
N ARG A 85 3.93 -0.03 11.48
CA ARG A 85 3.12 -0.54 12.59
C ARG A 85 2.82 -2.02 12.46
N LEU A 86 2.42 -2.46 11.27
CA LEU A 86 2.16 -3.88 11.01
C LEU A 86 3.42 -4.72 11.16
N LYS A 87 4.58 -4.21 10.74
CA LYS A 87 5.86 -4.89 10.93
C LYS A 87 6.19 -5.10 12.41
N LYS A 88 5.96 -4.11 13.25
CA LYS A 88 6.13 -4.25 14.71
C LYS A 88 5.21 -5.33 15.28
N LEU A 89 3.95 -5.35 14.85
CA LEU A 89 3.00 -6.38 15.28
C LEU A 89 3.42 -7.78 14.80
N MET A 90 3.99 -7.90 13.60
CA MET A 90 4.55 -9.15 13.10
C MET A 90 5.74 -9.62 13.93
N ASP A 91 6.64 -8.72 14.29
CA ASP A 91 7.80 -9.02 15.15
C ASP A 91 7.34 -9.48 16.53
N GLU A 92 6.32 -8.85 17.11
CA GLU A 92 5.71 -9.29 18.36
C GLU A 92 5.04 -10.66 18.21
N ALA A 93 4.36 -10.92 17.10
CA ALA A 93 3.75 -12.22 16.81
C ALA A 93 4.81 -13.32 16.67
N ASP A 94 5.93 -13.03 16.02
CA ASP A 94 7.05 -13.97 15.90
C ASP A 94 7.64 -14.32 17.27
N ARG A 95 7.81 -13.33 18.15
CA ARG A 95 8.27 -13.56 19.52
C ARG A 95 7.28 -14.41 20.32
N GLU A 96 5.99 -14.17 20.14
CA GLU A 96 4.95 -14.97 20.79
C GLU A 96 4.95 -16.43 20.31
N ILE A 97 5.12 -16.65 19.01
CA ILE A 97 5.26 -17.99 18.44
C ILE A 97 6.46 -18.70 19.04
N ASP A 98 7.61 -18.04 19.09
CA ASP A 98 8.83 -18.61 19.67
C ASP A 98 8.64 -18.98 21.15
N ARG A 99 7.97 -18.13 21.93
CA ARG A 99 7.63 -18.39 23.31
C ARG A 99 6.74 -19.64 23.46
N LEU A 100 5.70 -19.73 22.63
CA LEU A 100 4.75 -20.86 22.67
C LEU A 100 5.40 -22.16 22.22
N VAL A 101 6.29 -22.11 21.23
CA VAL A 101 7.06 -23.28 20.78
C VAL A 101 7.97 -23.79 21.89
N ILE A 102 8.66 -22.91 22.61
CA ILE A 102 9.52 -23.28 23.74
C ILE A 102 8.68 -23.94 24.83
N ILE A 103 7.52 -23.41 25.17
CA ILE A 103 6.60 -24.01 26.17
C ILE A 103 6.14 -25.39 25.71
N ARG A 104 5.73 -25.53 24.45
CA ARG A 104 5.32 -26.82 23.86
C ARG A 104 6.44 -27.85 23.98
N ASP A 105 7.66 -27.49 23.61
CA ASP A 105 8.81 -28.40 23.65
C ASP A 105 9.14 -28.83 25.08
N LYS A 106 9.05 -27.94 26.04
CA LYS A 106 9.23 -28.27 27.47
C LYS A 106 8.16 -29.22 27.97
N HIS A 107 6.90 -29.04 27.56
CA HIS A 107 5.80 -29.90 27.93
C HIS A 107 5.95 -31.30 27.32
N GLU A 108 6.45 -31.40 26.08
CA GLU A 108 6.75 -32.67 25.45
C GLU A 108 7.87 -33.44 26.20
N GLU A 109 8.92 -32.74 26.58
CA GLU A 109 10.04 -33.31 27.37
C GLU A 109 9.59 -33.83 28.72
N THR A 110 8.60 -33.21 29.35
CA THR A 110 8.06 -33.62 30.63
C THR A 110 6.96 -34.69 30.55
N GLN A 111 6.68 -35.20 29.34
CA GLN A 111 5.68 -36.24 29.08
C GLN A 111 4.29 -35.90 29.65
N LEU A 112 3.85 -34.69 29.44
CA LEU A 112 2.53 -34.23 29.83
C LEU A 112 1.42 -35.03 29.13
N ARG A 113 0.20 -34.99 29.73
CA ARG A 113 -0.98 -35.66 29.21
C ARG A 113 -1.29 -35.17 27.78
N ASN A 114 -1.91 -36.05 26.96
CA ASN A 114 -2.34 -35.72 25.60
C ASN A 114 -3.18 -34.44 25.52
N PHE A 115 -4.00 -34.16 26.52
CA PHE A 115 -4.80 -32.92 26.62
C PHE A 115 -3.92 -31.67 26.59
N ASP A 116 -2.86 -31.65 27.39
CA ASP A 116 -1.96 -30.48 27.45
C ASP A 116 -1.18 -30.32 26.14
N ARG A 117 -0.85 -31.44 25.51
CA ARG A 117 -0.17 -31.44 24.21
C ARG A 117 -1.05 -30.87 23.11
N GLU A 118 -2.34 -31.25 23.06
CA GLU A 118 -3.30 -30.71 22.10
C GLU A 118 -3.52 -29.21 22.33
N PHE A 119 -3.60 -28.77 23.59
CA PHE A 119 -3.71 -27.35 23.94
C PHE A 119 -2.52 -26.55 23.45
N ASP A 120 -1.30 -27.01 23.66
CA ASP A 120 -0.09 -26.35 23.20
C ASP A 120 -0.01 -26.24 21.68
N ILE A 121 -0.39 -27.30 20.96
CA ILE A 121 -0.46 -27.32 19.51
C ILE A 121 -1.47 -26.29 19.00
N GLU A 122 -2.65 -26.21 19.61
CA GLU A 122 -3.68 -25.24 19.26
C GLU A 122 -3.23 -23.81 19.50
N GLN A 123 -2.54 -23.53 20.62
CA GLN A 123 -1.98 -22.21 20.92
C GLN A 123 -0.99 -21.77 19.86
N VAL A 124 -0.08 -22.64 19.46
CA VAL A 124 0.89 -22.36 18.40
C VAL A 124 0.18 -22.14 17.07
N ARG A 125 -0.79 -22.97 16.73
CA ARG A 125 -1.57 -22.84 15.50
C ARG A 125 -2.30 -21.51 15.43
N ASN A 126 -2.94 -21.08 16.50
CA ASN A 126 -3.64 -19.80 16.57
C ASN A 126 -2.68 -18.62 16.43
N ALA A 127 -1.52 -18.68 17.07
CA ALA A 127 -0.49 -17.66 16.97
C ALA A 127 0.05 -17.55 15.54
N VAL A 128 0.30 -18.67 14.87
CA VAL A 128 0.73 -18.72 13.47
C VAL A 128 -0.35 -18.14 12.55
N ALA A 129 -1.62 -18.47 12.77
CA ALA A 129 -2.73 -17.92 11.99
C ALA A 129 -2.83 -16.40 12.14
N LYS A 130 -2.67 -15.88 13.36
CA LYS A 130 -2.62 -14.44 13.62
C LYS A 130 -1.46 -13.76 12.89
N ARG A 131 -0.29 -14.34 12.95
CA ARG A 131 0.91 -13.83 12.25
C ARG A 131 0.70 -13.82 10.73
N SER A 132 0.08 -14.86 10.17
CA SER A 132 -0.25 -14.94 8.74
C SER A 132 -1.22 -13.85 8.31
N GLY A 133 -2.22 -13.53 9.14
CA GLY A 133 -3.15 -12.42 8.90
C GLY A 133 -2.44 -11.06 8.90
N LEU A 134 -1.52 -10.85 9.84
CA LEU A 134 -0.70 -9.63 9.89
C LEU A 134 0.21 -9.52 8.67
N TYR A 135 0.81 -10.61 8.23
CA TYR A 135 1.63 -10.63 7.03
C TYR A 135 0.84 -10.26 5.78
N ALA A 136 -0.36 -10.83 5.64
CA ALA A 136 -1.24 -10.51 4.50
C ALA A 136 -1.61 -9.02 4.50
N ALA A 137 -1.95 -8.44 5.65
CA ALA A 137 -2.24 -7.03 5.80
C ALA A 137 -1.01 -6.16 5.50
N TYR A 138 0.17 -6.57 5.97
CA TYR A 138 1.43 -5.89 5.69
C TYR A 138 1.74 -5.89 4.20
N LYS A 139 1.64 -7.04 3.55
CA LYS A 139 1.89 -7.17 2.11
C LYS A 139 0.96 -6.28 1.30
N ASP A 140 -0.34 -6.31 1.59
CA ASP A 140 -1.31 -5.46 0.92
C ASP A 140 -0.98 -3.97 1.11
N THR A 141 -0.66 -3.57 2.34
CA THR A 141 -0.28 -2.19 2.66
C THR A 141 0.97 -1.77 1.90
N MET A 142 1.99 -2.62 1.82
CA MET A 142 3.23 -2.31 1.10
C MET A 142 3.05 -2.30 -0.41
N ASP A 143 2.20 -3.17 -0.97
CA ASP A 143 1.86 -3.14 -2.39
C ASP A 143 1.18 -1.81 -2.75
N ARG A 144 0.27 -1.34 -1.92
CA ARG A 144 -0.38 -0.04 -2.08
C ARG A 144 0.61 1.12 -1.90
N TYR A 145 1.51 1.01 -0.93
CA TYR A 145 2.59 1.99 -0.76
C TYR A 145 3.44 2.10 -2.01
N PHE A 146 3.91 0.99 -2.56
CA PHE A 146 4.72 0.99 -3.78
C PHE A 146 3.96 1.57 -4.97
N TYR A 147 2.69 1.29 -5.08
CA TYR A 147 1.85 1.87 -6.14
C TYR A 147 1.87 3.40 -6.11
N PHE A 148 1.54 4.00 -4.97
CA PHE A 148 1.53 5.46 -4.85
C PHE A 148 2.91 6.07 -4.88
N ASN A 149 3.89 5.42 -4.27
CA ASN A 149 5.27 5.89 -4.29
C ASN A 149 5.87 5.88 -5.69
N GLN A 150 5.44 4.98 -6.55
CA GLN A 150 5.88 4.95 -7.94
C GLN A 150 5.43 6.21 -8.69
N ILE A 151 4.24 6.72 -8.44
CA ILE A 151 3.77 8.00 -9.01
C ILE A 151 4.70 9.13 -8.58
N VAL A 152 5.05 9.18 -7.30
CA VAL A 152 5.99 10.18 -6.74
C VAL A 152 7.36 10.07 -7.41
N LEU A 153 7.89 8.85 -7.54
CA LEU A 153 9.20 8.61 -8.16
C LEU A 153 9.21 8.98 -9.65
N LEU A 154 8.15 8.69 -10.38
CA LEU A 154 8.02 9.08 -11.79
C LEU A 154 7.97 10.59 -11.95
N ALA A 155 7.38 11.30 -11.01
CA ALA A 155 7.37 12.75 -10.99
C ALA A 155 8.77 13.34 -10.78
N ARG A 156 9.70 12.60 -10.17
CA ARG A 156 11.09 13.01 -9.93
C ARG A 156 12.03 12.76 -11.11
N LYS A 157 11.64 11.92 -12.05
CA LYS A 157 12.49 11.58 -13.19
C LYS A 157 12.48 12.70 -14.25
N PRO A 158 13.66 13.14 -14.75
CA PRO A 158 13.76 14.10 -15.84
C PRO A 158 13.21 13.59 -17.18
#